data_55660018a403dd5c6cb46f0199f63a4b
#
_entry.id   55660018a403dd5c6cb46f0199f63a4b
#
_cell.length_a   1.000
_cell.length_b   1.000
_cell.length_c   1.000
_cell.angle_alpha   90.00
_cell.angle_beta   90.00
_cell.angle_gamma   90.00
#
_symmetry.space_group_name_H-M   'P 1'
#
loop_
_entity.id
_entity.type
_entity.pdbx_description
1 polymer ?
#
loop_
_entity_poly.entity_id
_entity_poly.type
_entity_poly.pdbx_seq_one_letter_code
_entity_poly.pdbx_strand_id
1 'polypeptide(L)'
;MFRPALVLAFSASMALAGGAGPWAYQPLTSPPVPAVSPADWPRGDIDHFVLAGLEGAGLVPVGDADRATLARRLMFALHGLPPTPEQVEALVRDPEADAVDHFVDSLLASPRFGEHWGRHWLDVARFGQSLTLRGFVFEEAWRYRDYVIDAFNRDLPYDRFVREQLAGDLLSHRDLTDRQRGLIATTFLALGNTNLEEQNKRQLEMDVVDEQLDTLGKVFFGQALGCARCHDHKFDPIPMRDYYALAGILKSARQLEHANVSKWLEVPLPLEPTAEAELAAQEKAVAVLEEEIRSAQAAAAPAPGSPAARVIPPAALPGVVVDSAAARAIGTWKESVQIQRYVGDGYLHDERQGKGEKTLTFEPTGLTPGDYEVRLASIPGGERDRAVPVTVFHAQGETVVTVDQSVEPPLEGRWVSLGRYRLETAGFGHVLVSTAGTTGFVTADAVQFLPVAAASTTKLAAPVVAATAEAGARLTELESRLKEMKAAQQKRPMVMTVRRIAGGRMPARTDCGPRSGAMRSCWWPAGFRRKWAVPITRRGSCPTSVTRIRRLSAASMCRCFAMRGPTCLRRSTRPRPAWSPASARKAPWPPRRCCSSTTHGSVNRRPRPRSG
;
A
#
# COMPACT_ATOMS: atom_id res chain seq x y z
N MET A 1 21.43 22.50 -46.56
CA MET A 1 22.82 22.36 -46.13
C MET A 1 23.05 23.27 -44.93
N PHE A 2 22.81 22.80 -43.69
CA PHE A 2 23.12 23.53 -42.47
C PHE A 2 24.24 22.78 -41.75
N ARG A 3 25.26 23.51 -41.41
CA ARG A 3 26.58 23.04 -40.91
C ARG A 3 26.47 22.52 -39.45
N PRO A 4 27.03 21.33 -39.15
CA PRO A 4 27.08 20.77 -37.78
C PRO A 4 28.30 21.27 -36.97
N ALA A 5 28.82 22.50 -37.21
CA ALA A 5 30.06 22.97 -36.57
C ALA A 5 29.84 23.74 -35.26
N LEU A 6 28.59 24.02 -34.84
CA LEU A 6 28.33 24.86 -33.65
C LEU A 6 28.07 24.08 -32.35
N VAL A 7 27.88 22.79 -32.42
CA VAL A 7 27.60 21.95 -31.22
C VAL A 7 28.90 21.44 -30.56
N LEU A 8 29.99 21.36 -31.29
CA LEU A 8 31.31 20.91 -30.76
C LEU A 8 32.10 21.98 -30.02
N ALA A 9 31.78 23.26 -30.20
CA ALA A 9 32.51 24.36 -29.52
C ALA A 9 32.09 24.54 -28.05
N PHE A 10 30.91 24.10 -27.64
CA PHE A 10 30.46 24.25 -26.24
C PHE A 10 30.99 23.16 -25.31
N SER A 11 31.41 22.02 -25.85
CA SER A 11 31.96 20.90 -25.06
C SER A 11 33.47 21.04 -24.79
N ALA A 12 34.19 21.86 -25.59
CA ALA A 12 35.64 22.04 -25.48
C ALA A 12 36.03 23.16 -24.49
N SER A 13 35.13 24.09 -24.19
CA SER A 13 35.46 25.23 -23.28
C SER A 13 35.42 24.85 -21.80
N MET A 14 34.90 23.68 -21.42
CA MET A 14 34.94 23.22 -20.02
C MET A 14 36.19 22.41 -19.66
N ALA A 15 37.01 22.03 -20.63
CA ALA A 15 38.19 21.18 -20.39
C ALA A 15 39.49 21.96 -20.20
N LEU A 16 39.50 23.30 -20.30
CA LEU A 16 40.73 24.14 -20.25
C LEU A 16 40.83 25.09 -19.04
N ALA A 17 39.85 25.06 -18.11
CA ALA A 17 40.03 25.71 -16.80
C ALA A 17 40.66 24.70 -15.85
N GLY A 18 41.99 24.79 -15.72
CA GLY A 18 42.76 23.87 -14.88
C GLY A 18 42.27 23.81 -13.44
N GLY A 19 41.94 22.65 -12.98
CA GLY A 19 42.20 22.18 -11.63
C GLY A 19 41.13 22.22 -10.58
N ALA A 20 40.05 22.96 -10.69
CA ALA A 20 39.01 22.92 -9.65
C ALA A 20 37.67 22.48 -10.26
N GLY A 21 37.14 21.35 -9.81
CA GLY A 21 35.78 20.91 -10.14
C GLY A 21 34.72 21.98 -9.80
N PRO A 22 33.46 21.78 -10.13
CA PRO A 22 32.40 22.76 -9.87
C PRO A 22 32.43 23.24 -8.41
N TRP A 23 32.23 24.53 -8.17
CA TRP A 23 32.33 25.15 -6.85
C TRP A 23 31.49 24.43 -5.77
N ALA A 24 30.37 23.85 -6.14
CA ALA A 24 29.47 23.10 -5.24
C ALA A 24 30.12 21.85 -4.62
N TYR A 25 31.22 21.34 -5.20
CA TYR A 25 31.94 20.16 -4.72
C TYR A 25 33.31 20.51 -4.11
N GLN A 26 33.60 21.80 -4.00
CA GLN A 26 34.81 22.24 -3.31
C GLN A 26 34.64 22.13 -1.78
N PRO A 27 35.72 21.92 -1.03
CA PRO A 27 35.65 21.98 0.43
C PRO A 27 35.08 23.32 0.89
N LEU A 28 34.22 23.25 1.94
CA LEU A 28 33.64 24.45 2.54
C LEU A 28 34.78 25.32 3.14
N THR A 29 34.73 26.62 2.84
CA THR A 29 35.58 27.62 3.44
C THR A 29 34.73 28.69 4.11
N SER A 30 35.26 29.35 5.14
CA SER A 30 34.63 30.52 5.73
C SER A 30 35.19 31.76 5.01
N PRO A 31 34.45 32.36 4.06
CA PRO A 31 34.93 33.58 3.39
C PRO A 31 34.96 34.73 4.40
N PRO A 32 35.91 35.66 4.28
CA PRO A 32 35.92 36.85 5.11
C PRO A 32 34.66 37.67 4.88
N VAL A 33 34.11 38.23 5.95
CA VAL A 33 32.94 39.12 5.88
C VAL A 33 33.37 40.38 5.13
N PRO A 34 32.71 40.77 4.01
CA PRO A 34 33.12 41.91 3.21
C PRO A 34 32.89 43.22 3.96
N ALA A 35 33.80 44.15 3.81
CA ALA A 35 33.57 45.53 4.21
C ALA A 35 32.60 46.20 3.23
N VAL A 36 31.59 46.89 3.72
CA VAL A 36 30.51 47.50 2.94
C VAL A 36 30.19 48.91 3.39
N SER A 37 29.51 49.70 2.57
CA SER A 37 29.05 51.04 2.85
C SER A 37 27.57 51.23 2.47
N PRO A 38 26.69 51.76 3.33
CA PRO A 38 27.00 52.25 4.70
C PRO A 38 27.24 51.10 5.69
N ALA A 39 28.16 51.27 6.61
CA ALA A 39 28.60 50.26 7.56
C ALA A 39 27.55 49.98 8.68
N ASP A 40 26.59 50.84 8.86
CA ASP A 40 25.53 50.78 9.86
C ASP A 40 24.23 50.07 9.35
N TRP A 41 24.16 49.76 8.05
CA TRP A 41 23.00 49.06 7.49
C TRP A 41 22.99 47.56 7.86
N PRO A 42 24.09 46.81 7.83
CA PRO A 42 24.12 45.40 8.20
C PRO A 42 23.82 45.19 9.69
N ARG A 43 22.95 44.24 9.99
CA ARG A 43 22.64 43.78 11.36
C ARG A 43 23.35 42.45 11.70
N GLY A 44 23.88 41.77 10.68
CA GLY A 44 24.62 40.53 10.82
C GLY A 44 25.47 40.22 9.59
N ASP A 45 26.32 39.19 9.70
CA ASP A 45 27.27 38.83 8.65
C ASP A 45 26.63 38.61 7.28
N ILE A 46 25.42 38.02 7.24
CA ILE A 46 24.69 37.78 5.98
C ILE A 46 24.37 39.09 5.26
N ASP A 47 24.04 40.15 6.00
CA ASP A 47 23.71 41.46 5.42
C ASP A 47 24.91 42.09 4.75
N HIS A 48 26.12 41.90 5.27
CA HIS A 48 27.34 42.33 4.62
C HIS A 48 27.53 41.73 3.23
N PHE A 49 27.26 40.42 3.06
CA PHE A 49 27.30 39.75 1.76
C PHE A 49 26.19 40.24 0.82
N VAL A 50 25.01 40.52 1.35
CA VAL A 50 23.90 41.06 0.58
C VAL A 50 24.21 42.46 0.11
N LEU A 51 24.68 43.32 1.01
CA LEU A 51 25.03 44.70 0.69
C LEU A 51 26.19 44.79 -0.30
N ALA A 52 27.26 43.99 -0.12
CA ALA A 52 28.35 43.90 -1.10
C ALA A 52 27.86 43.49 -2.49
N GLY A 53 26.85 42.59 -2.57
CA GLY A 53 26.21 42.23 -3.83
C GLY A 53 25.40 43.37 -4.45
N LEU A 54 24.72 44.17 -3.64
CA LEU A 54 24.00 45.36 -4.08
C LEU A 54 24.98 46.43 -4.58
N GLU A 55 26.05 46.76 -3.83
CA GLU A 55 27.11 47.69 -4.22
C GLU A 55 27.74 47.27 -5.56
N GLY A 56 28.09 46.00 -5.71
CA GLY A 56 28.64 45.46 -6.96
C GLY A 56 27.70 45.61 -8.16
N ALA A 57 26.39 45.70 -7.93
CA ALA A 57 25.37 45.93 -8.93
C ALA A 57 24.99 47.43 -9.08
N GLY A 58 25.63 48.35 -8.32
CA GLY A 58 25.27 49.75 -8.29
C GLY A 58 23.89 50.04 -7.71
N LEU A 59 23.39 49.15 -6.83
CA LEU A 59 22.11 49.28 -6.18
C LEU A 59 22.26 49.68 -4.72
N VAL A 60 21.29 50.39 -4.18
CA VAL A 60 21.19 50.72 -2.76
C VAL A 60 20.07 49.96 -2.10
N PRO A 61 20.18 49.59 -0.81
CA PRO A 61 19.11 48.95 -0.10
C PRO A 61 17.92 49.92 0.06
N VAL A 62 16.69 49.36 0.04
CA VAL A 62 15.49 50.13 0.38
C VAL A 62 15.35 50.26 1.90
N GLY A 63 14.58 51.26 2.37
CA GLY A 63 14.30 51.41 3.79
C GLY A 63 13.50 50.25 4.39
N ASP A 64 13.55 50.15 5.71
CA ASP A 64 12.81 49.13 6.46
C ASP A 64 11.30 49.24 6.22
N ALA A 65 10.64 48.11 6.23
CA ALA A 65 9.19 48.03 6.18
C ALA A 65 8.57 48.54 7.49
N ASP A 66 7.38 49.12 7.41
CA ASP A 66 6.61 49.46 8.59
C ASP A 66 6.20 48.21 9.39
N ARG A 67 5.86 48.37 10.67
CA ARG A 67 5.55 47.27 11.59
C ARG A 67 4.32 46.44 11.16
N ALA A 68 3.32 47.03 10.51
CA ALA A 68 2.17 46.29 10.00
C ALA A 68 2.55 45.39 8.82
N THR A 69 3.39 45.90 7.92
CA THR A 69 3.97 45.11 6.83
C THR A 69 4.88 43.99 7.35
N LEU A 70 5.69 44.25 8.40
CA LEU A 70 6.53 43.25 9.05
C LEU A 70 5.66 42.15 9.71
N ALA A 71 4.62 42.54 10.48
CA ALA A 71 3.71 41.57 11.07
C ALA A 71 3.15 40.59 10.03
N ARG A 72 2.68 41.13 8.91
CA ARG A 72 2.17 40.31 7.81
C ARG A 72 3.24 39.37 7.23
N ARG A 73 4.43 39.86 6.95
CA ARG A 73 5.53 39.07 6.38
C ARG A 73 5.98 37.97 7.34
N LEU A 74 6.16 38.30 8.61
CA LEU A 74 6.60 37.35 9.65
C LEU A 74 5.57 36.24 9.85
N MET A 75 4.27 36.60 9.95
CA MET A 75 3.20 35.60 10.08
C MET A 75 3.17 34.64 8.90
N PHE A 76 3.25 35.14 7.66
CA PHE A 76 3.31 34.26 6.50
C PHE A 76 4.59 33.43 6.44
N ALA A 77 5.72 33.99 6.85
CA ALA A 77 7.00 33.27 6.85
C ALA A 77 7.06 32.16 7.91
N LEU A 78 6.49 32.40 9.11
CA LEU A 78 6.62 31.50 10.25
C LEU A 78 5.40 30.60 10.45
N HIS A 79 4.18 31.09 10.17
CA HIS A 79 2.93 30.35 10.36
C HIS A 79 2.20 29.99 9.06
N GLY A 80 2.53 30.64 7.95
CA GLY A 80 1.81 30.47 6.67
C GLY A 80 0.42 31.10 6.68
N LEU A 81 0.07 31.90 7.68
CA LEU A 81 -1.24 32.48 7.91
C LEU A 81 -1.15 34.02 7.99
N PRO A 82 -2.21 34.77 7.67
CA PRO A 82 -2.26 36.20 7.93
C PRO A 82 -2.31 36.49 9.44
N PRO A 83 -1.78 37.62 9.90
CA PRO A 83 -1.98 38.09 11.27
C PRO A 83 -3.45 38.45 11.52
N THR A 84 -3.89 38.37 12.78
CA THR A 84 -5.15 38.98 13.19
C THR A 84 -4.98 40.50 13.32
N PRO A 85 -6.09 41.28 13.26
CA PRO A 85 -6.04 42.71 13.48
C PRO A 85 -5.37 43.09 14.81
N GLU A 86 -5.67 42.32 15.86
CA GLU A 86 -5.13 42.53 17.22
C GLU A 86 -3.62 42.32 17.26
N GLN A 87 -3.10 41.28 16.55
CA GLN A 87 -1.67 41.02 16.46
C GLN A 87 -0.93 42.16 15.74
N VAL A 88 -1.55 42.70 14.67
CA VAL A 88 -0.97 43.84 13.96
C VAL A 88 -0.97 45.08 14.86
N GLU A 89 -2.09 45.38 15.51
CA GLU A 89 -2.20 46.55 16.42
C GLU A 89 -1.25 46.45 17.59
N ALA A 90 -1.09 45.27 18.19
CA ALA A 90 -0.15 45.05 19.29
C ALA A 90 1.28 45.41 18.87
N LEU A 91 1.76 44.88 17.73
CA LEU A 91 3.11 45.16 17.24
C LEU A 91 3.28 46.64 16.81
N VAL A 92 2.26 47.26 16.20
CA VAL A 92 2.35 48.66 15.76
C VAL A 92 2.41 49.61 16.94
N ARG A 93 1.65 49.33 18.01
CA ARG A 93 1.56 50.20 19.20
C ARG A 93 2.66 49.95 20.23
N ASP A 94 3.38 48.85 20.12
CA ASP A 94 4.45 48.50 21.04
C ASP A 94 5.59 49.52 20.92
N PRO A 95 5.96 50.27 21.99
CA PRO A 95 7.00 51.28 21.90
C PRO A 95 8.43 50.72 21.99
N GLU A 96 8.57 49.44 22.37
CA GLU A 96 9.89 48.85 22.63
C GLU A 96 10.69 48.69 21.34
N ALA A 97 11.99 48.85 21.48
CA ALA A 97 12.93 48.72 20.34
C ALA A 97 13.02 47.25 19.84
N ASP A 98 12.84 46.29 20.73
CA ASP A 98 12.87 44.83 20.49
C ASP A 98 11.49 44.20 20.28
N ALA A 99 10.45 45.04 20.11
CA ALA A 99 9.07 44.57 19.88
C ALA A 99 8.97 43.55 18.72
N VAL A 100 9.76 43.73 17.66
CA VAL A 100 9.80 42.79 16.52
C VAL A 100 10.41 41.46 16.92
N ASP A 101 11.48 41.49 17.73
CA ASP A 101 12.15 40.26 18.19
C ASP A 101 11.23 39.46 19.12
N HIS A 102 10.55 40.12 20.07
CA HIS A 102 9.53 39.49 20.93
C HIS A 102 8.38 38.91 20.10
N PHE A 103 7.96 39.60 19.05
CA PHE A 103 6.93 39.08 18.17
C PHE A 103 7.41 37.81 17.45
N VAL A 104 8.63 37.79 16.91
CA VAL A 104 9.26 36.62 16.28
C VAL A 104 9.35 35.44 17.27
N ASP A 105 9.84 35.69 18.49
CA ASP A 105 9.94 34.66 19.53
C ASP A 105 8.56 34.04 19.84
N SER A 106 7.53 34.87 19.93
CA SER A 106 6.16 34.41 20.16
C SER A 106 5.65 33.51 19.02
N LEU A 107 6.00 33.82 17.78
CA LEU A 107 5.66 33.02 16.63
C LEU A 107 6.43 31.69 16.58
N LEU A 108 7.71 31.71 16.92
CA LEU A 108 8.55 30.51 16.99
C LEU A 108 8.10 29.55 18.11
N ALA A 109 7.62 30.09 19.23
CA ALA A 109 7.07 29.31 20.35
C ALA A 109 5.68 28.73 20.06
N SER A 110 5.01 29.18 19.00
CA SER A 110 3.66 28.71 18.63
C SER A 110 3.70 27.35 17.93
N PRO A 111 2.78 26.41 18.24
CA PRO A 111 2.64 25.15 17.50
C PRO A 111 2.46 25.34 15.98
N ARG A 112 1.96 26.49 15.55
CA ARG A 112 1.78 26.85 14.15
C ARG A 112 3.07 26.89 13.34
N PHE A 113 4.19 27.16 13.99
CA PHE A 113 5.51 27.10 13.38
C PHE A 113 5.82 25.71 12.82
N GLY A 114 5.67 24.69 13.65
CA GLY A 114 5.89 23.31 13.23
C GLY A 114 4.87 22.82 12.20
N GLU A 115 3.60 23.25 12.30
CA GLU A 115 2.58 22.92 11.28
C GLU A 115 2.97 23.48 9.90
N HIS A 116 3.43 24.74 9.86
CA HIS A 116 3.83 25.40 8.61
C HIS A 116 5.12 24.83 8.03
N TRP A 117 6.18 24.76 8.83
CA TRP A 117 7.48 24.29 8.36
C TRP A 117 7.55 22.80 8.18
N GLY A 118 6.81 22.04 9.01
CA GLY A 118 6.62 20.61 8.82
C GLY A 118 5.97 20.29 7.47
N ARG A 119 5.06 21.13 6.98
CA ARG A 119 4.46 20.95 5.64
C ARG A 119 5.52 20.95 4.53
N HIS A 120 6.50 21.86 4.59
CA HIS A 120 7.57 21.90 3.60
C HIS A 120 8.43 20.64 3.63
N TRP A 121 8.69 20.10 4.83
CA TRP A 121 9.39 18.82 4.96
C TRP A 121 8.57 17.66 4.43
N LEU A 122 7.28 17.60 4.74
CA LEU A 122 6.38 16.55 4.29
C LEU A 122 6.27 16.49 2.77
N ASP A 123 6.31 17.63 2.08
CA ASP A 123 6.34 17.68 0.62
C ASP A 123 7.64 17.07 0.07
N VAL A 124 8.78 17.36 0.69
CA VAL A 124 10.07 16.78 0.30
C VAL A 124 10.15 15.29 0.64
N ALA A 125 9.60 14.90 1.79
CA ALA A 125 9.49 13.50 2.23
C ALA A 125 8.44 12.71 1.43
N ARG A 126 7.76 13.31 0.45
CA ARG A 126 6.67 12.71 -0.34
C ARG A 126 5.56 12.10 0.50
N PHE A 127 5.24 12.75 1.62
CA PHE A 127 4.24 12.26 2.55
C PHE A 127 2.87 12.06 1.89
N GLY A 128 2.28 10.90 2.13
CA GLY A 128 0.92 10.57 1.74
C GLY A 128 0.30 9.56 2.71
N GLN A 129 -1.01 9.63 2.87
CA GLN A 129 -1.78 8.68 3.69
C GLN A 129 -2.40 7.56 2.85
N SER A 130 -2.21 7.62 1.53
CA SER A 130 -2.70 6.58 0.61
C SER A 130 -1.81 6.50 -0.63
N LEU A 131 -1.71 5.30 -1.20
CA LEU A 131 -1.17 5.08 -2.53
C LEU A 131 -2.27 5.21 -3.59
N THR A 132 -1.95 5.88 -4.69
CA THR A 132 -2.90 6.49 -5.59
C THR A 132 -3.71 5.55 -6.48
N LEU A 133 -3.18 4.43 -6.91
CA LEU A 133 -3.82 3.67 -8.00
C LEU A 133 -4.97 2.78 -7.53
N ARG A 134 -4.97 2.30 -6.27
CA ARG A 134 -6.00 1.38 -5.77
C ARG A 134 -6.46 1.65 -4.33
N GLY A 135 -6.21 2.84 -3.82
CA GLY A 135 -6.74 3.25 -2.52
C GLY A 135 -6.13 2.52 -1.32
N PHE A 136 -4.87 2.08 -1.40
CA PHE A 136 -4.17 1.59 -0.22
C PHE A 136 -4.01 2.73 0.78
N VAL A 137 -4.57 2.58 1.95
CA VAL A 137 -4.50 3.56 3.03
C VAL A 137 -3.37 3.16 3.98
N PHE A 138 -2.52 4.10 4.31
CA PHE A 138 -1.53 3.97 5.36
C PHE A 138 -2.12 4.56 6.65
N GLU A 139 -2.81 3.74 7.40
CA GLU A 139 -3.57 4.17 8.58
C GLU A 139 -2.70 4.90 9.59
N GLU A 140 -1.44 4.51 9.74
CA GLU A 140 -0.51 5.03 10.74
C GLU A 140 0.45 6.11 10.22
N ALA A 141 0.31 6.56 8.96
CA ALA A 141 1.19 7.58 8.37
C ALA A 141 1.11 8.93 9.09
N TRP A 142 -0.04 9.25 9.72
CA TRP A 142 -0.23 10.46 10.51
C TRP A 142 0.80 10.61 11.65
N ARG A 143 1.32 9.51 12.21
CA ARG A 143 2.34 9.54 13.24
C ARG A 143 3.63 10.19 12.75
N TYR A 144 4.02 9.91 11.51
CA TYR A 144 5.18 10.54 10.91
C TYR A 144 4.97 12.05 10.69
N ARG A 145 3.79 12.47 10.27
CA ARG A 145 3.43 13.89 10.15
C ARG A 145 3.56 14.58 11.50
N ASP A 146 3.00 14.00 12.54
CA ASP A 146 3.02 14.57 13.88
C ASP A 146 4.43 14.59 14.47
N TYR A 147 5.25 13.55 14.19
CA TYR A 147 6.68 13.55 14.51
C TYR A 147 7.42 14.73 13.86
N VAL A 148 7.16 14.99 12.58
CA VAL A 148 7.80 16.09 11.86
C VAL A 148 7.40 17.44 12.47
N ILE A 149 6.12 17.66 12.71
CA ILE A 149 5.62 18.88 13.36
C ILE A 149 6.27 19.08 14.74
N ASP A 150 6.29 18.03 15.55
CA ASP A 150 6.93 18.06 16.88
C ASP A 150 8.44 18.34 16.79
N ALA A 151 9.13 17.77 15.80
CA ALA A 151 10.56 17.99 15.59
C ALA A 151 10.88 19.48 15.30
N PHE A 152 10.07 20.14 14.46
CA PHE A 152 10.22 21.59 14.20
C PHE A 152 9.88 22.42 15.43
N ASN A 153 8.80 22.12 16.14
CA ASN A 153 8.41 22.87 17.35
C ASN A 153 9.39 22.74 18.51
N ARG A 154 10.14 21.65 18.57
CA ARG A 154 11.21 21.42 19.58
C ARG A 154 12.57 21.90 19.14
N ASP A 155 12.67 22.48 17.95
CA ASP A 155 13.95 22.86 17.34
C ASP A 155 14.96 21.70 17.37
N LEU A 156 14.51 20.49 16.92
CA LEU A 156 15.34 19.30 16.93
C LEU A 156 16.58 19.54 16.03
N PRO A 157 17.81 19.38 16.55
CA PRO A 157 19.03 19.56 15.75
C PRO A 157 18.97 18.76 14.44
N TYR A 158 19.27 19.42 13.32
CA TYR A 158 19.09 18.86 11.98
C TYR A 158 19.84 17.54 11.78
N ASP A 159 21.04 17.41 12.31
CA ASP A 159 21.82 16.18 12.23
C ASP A 159 21.13 15.02 12.96
N ARG A 160 20.48 15.30 14.11
CA ARG A 160 19.70 14.31 14.83
C ARG A 160 18.42 13.97 14.07
N PHE A 161 17.71 14.96 13.53
CA PHE A 161 16.53 14.77 12.71
C PHE A 161 16.80 13.86 11.50
N VAL A 162 17.92 14.05 10.80
CA VAL A 162 18.34 13.18 9.70
C VAL A 162 18.66 11.76 10.18
N ARG A 163 19.41 11.63 11.28
CA ARG A 163 19.74 10.30 11.83
C ARG A 163 18.52 9.51 12.26
N GLU A 164 17.56 10.17 12.88
CA GLU A 164 16.31 9.52 13.31
C GLU A 164 15.52 8.99 12.10
N GLN A 165 15.44 9.73 11.01
CA GLN A 165 14.72 9.29 9.81
C GLN A 165 15.40 8.17 9.04
N LEU A 166 16.73 8.07 9.11
CA LEU A 166 17.48 7.03 8.39
C LEU A 166 17.74 5.77 9.22
N ALA A 167 17.80 5.90 10.54
CA ALA A 167 18.23 4.83 11.43
C ALA A 167 17.73 5.02 12.86
N GLY A 168 16.56 5.63 13.04
CA GLY A 168 16.00 5.93 14.36
C GLY A 168 15.79 4.69 15.22
N ASP A 169 15.48 3.55 14.59
CA ASP A 169 15.36 2.25 15.26
C ASP A 169 16.68 1.70 15.83
N LEU A 170 17.82 2.23 15.39
CA LEU A 170 19.17 1.78 15.78
C LEU A 170 19.87 2.74 16.75
N LEU A 171 19.31 3.92 16.98
CA LEU A 171 19.90 4.89 17.87
C LEU A 171 19.68 4.47 19.33
N SER A 172 20.57 4.96 20.22
CA SER A 172 20.32 4.88 21.66
C SER A 172 19.23 5.86 22.06
N HIS A 173 18.31 5.42 22.91
CA HIS A 173 17.16 6.19 23.36
C HIS A 173 17.29 6.52 24.84
N ARG A 174 16.86 7.71 25.24
CA ARG A 174 16.88 8.18 26.63
C ARG A 174 15.70 7.62 27.42
N ASP A 175 14.56 7.53 26.76
CA ASP A 175 13.28 7.13 27.35
C ASP A 175 12.39 6.46 26.28
N LEU A 176 11.21 6.03 26.70
CA LEU A 176 10.22 5.38 25.84
C LEU A 176 9.76 6.30 24.69
N THR A 177 9.52 7.58 24.99
CA THR A 177 9.08 8.56 24.00
C THR A 177 10.13 8.77 22.92
N ASP A 178 11.40 8.88 23.32
CA ASP A 178 12.54 8.99 22.40
C ASP A 178 12.65 7.75 21.51
N ARG A 179 12.42 6.56 22.09
CA ARG A 179 12.36 5.29 21.35
C ARG A 179 11.22 5.25 20.34
N GLN A 180 10.03 5.66 20.74
CA GLN A 180 8.87 5.73 19.84
C GLN A 180 9.13 6.71 18.70
N ARG A 181 9.67 7.89 18.98
CA ARG A 181 10.04 8.89 17.97
C ARG A 181 11.03 8.34 16.95
N GLY A 182 12.09 7.67 17.43
CA GLY A 182 13.07 7.05 16.54
C GLY A 182 12.45 6.03 15.59
N LEU A 183 11.53 5.19 16.09
CA LEU A 183 10.79 4.25 15.24
C LEU A 183 9.89 4.95 14.24
N ILE A 184 9.12 5.96 14.68
CA ILE A 184 8.20 6.71 13.81
C ILE A 184 8.98 7.46 12.71
N ALA A 185 10.14 8.02 13.05
CA ALA A 185 10.96 8.75 12.11
C ALA A 185 11.38 7.90 10.90
N THR A 186 11.63 6.59 11.09
CA THR A 186 12.02 5.68 10.00
C THR A 186 10.91 5.43 8.97
N THR A 187 9.67 5.84 9.26
CA THR A 187 8.58 5.85 8.27
C THR A 187 8.93 6.69 7.03
N PHE A 188 9.85 7.67 7.15
CA PHE A 188 10.40 8.42 6.02
C PHE A 188 10.80 7.54 4.83
N LEU A 189 11.38 6.38 5.09
CA LEU A 189 11.81 5.42 4.07
C LEU A 189 10.65 4.58 3.49
N ALA A 190 9.49 4.56 4.14
CA ALA A 190 8.33 3.76 3.76
C ALA A 190 7.19 4.55 3.09
N LEU A 191 7.36 5.86 2.86
CA LEU A 191 6.32 6.73 2.29
C LEU A 191 6.27 6.74 0.75
N GLY A 192 7.15 5.98 0.09
CA GLY A 192 7.30 6.02 -1.35
C GLY A 192 6.11 5.46 -2.12
N ASN A 193 5.83 6.05 -3.28
CA ASN A 193 4.85 5.51 -4.20
C ASN A 193 5.39 4.24 -4.86
N THR A 194 4.77 3.10 -4.57
CA THR A 194 5.25 1.78 -4.97
C THR A 194 4.09 0.92 -5.45
N ASN A 195 4.30 0.16 -6.53
CA ASN A 195 3.33 -0.82 -7.01
C ASN A 195 3.37 -2.10 -6.15
N LEU A 196 2.65 -2.10 -5.04
CA LEU A 196 2.61 -3.25 -4.10
C LEU A 196 2.00 -4.53 -4.71
N GLU A 197 1.36 -4.44 -5.87
CA GLU A 197 0.81 -5.58 -6.62
C GLU A 197 1.82 -6.25 -7.56
N GLU A 198 3.03 -5.69 -7.70
CA GLU A 198 4.07 -6.28 -8.56
C GLU A 198 4.34 -7.75 -8.17
N GLN A 199 4.14 -8.66 -9.13
CA GLN A 199 4.29 -10.10 -8.88
C GLN A 199 5.76 -10.53 -8.88
N ASN A 200 6.61 -9.84 -9.62
CA ASN A 200 8.03 -10.02 -9.52
C ASN A 200 8.56 -9.35 -8.24
N LYS A 201 8.56 -10.07 -7.13
CA LYS A 201 8.93 -9.52 -5.81
C LYS A 201 10.38 -8.99 -5.74
N ARG A 202 11.29 -9.54 -6.55
CA ARG A 202 12.66 -9.00 -6.66
C ARG A 202 12.70 -7.66 -7.38
N GLN A 203 11.84 -7.48 -8.39
CA GLN A 203 11.69 -6.20 -9.06
C GLN A 203 11.08 -5.18 -8.11
N LEU A 204 10.03 -5.54 -7.39
CA LEU A 204 9.40 -4.70 -6.38
C LEU A 204 10.41 -4.20 -5.34
N GLU A 205 11.24 -5.09 -4.78
CA GLU A 205 12.30 -4.70 -3.83
C GLU A 205 13.27 -3.68 -4.42
N MET A 206 13.66 -3.87 -5.68
CA MET A 206 14.57 -2.95 -6.35
C MET A 206 13.93 -1.61 -6.66
N ASP A 207 12.65 -1.59 -6.99
CA ASP A 207 11.91 -0.35 -7.26
C ASP A 207 11.70 0.46 -5.98
N VAL A 208 11.45 -0.20 -4.85
CA VAL A 208 11.42 0.45 -3.53
C VAL A 208 12.78 1.06 -3.17
N VAL A 209 13.86 0.32 -3.36
CA VAL A 209 15.22 0.83 -3.09
C VAL A 209 15.57 2.00 -4.01
N ASP A 210 15.18 1.93 -5.28
CA ASP A 210 15.42 3.01 -6.25
C ASP A 210 14.69 4.29 -5.86
N GLU A 211 13.43 4.18 -5.47
CA GLU A 211 12.60 5.28 -4.99
C GLU A 211 13.19 5.91 -3.72
N GLN A 212 13.64 5.09 -2.77
CA GLN A 212 14.30 5.56 -1.56
C GLN A 212 15.61 6.30 -1.86
N LEU A 213 16.44 5.78 -2.77
CA LEU A 213 17.67 6.43 -3.17
C LEU A 213 17.43 7.75 -3.88
N ASP A 214 16.45 7.80 -4.77
CA ASP A 214 16.08 9.03 -5.47
C ASP A 214 15.59 10.09 -4.48
N THR A 215 14.78 9.67 -3.49
CA THR A 215 14.35 10.55 -2.42
C THR A 215 15.52 11.03 -1.55
N LEU A 216 16.39 10.15 -1.11
CA LEU A 216 17.58 10.51 -0.34
C LEU A 216 18.46 11.51 -1.10
N GLY A 217 18.65 11.28 -2.40
CA GLY A 217 19.39 12.17 -3.28
C GLY A 217 18.78 13.56 -3.34
N LYS A 218 17.48 13.64 -3.60
CA LYS A 218 16.75 14.91 -3.71
C LYS A 218 16.69 15.66 -2.38
N VAL A 219 16.40 14.96 -1.28
CA VAL A 219 16.21 15.57 0.04
C VAL A 219 17.51 16.08 0.64
N PHE A 220 18.56 15.26 0.62
CA PHE A 220 19.81 15.56 1.36
C PHE A 220 20.94 16.09 0.51
N PHE A 221 20.95 15.77 -0.79
CA PHE A 221 22.02 16.18 -1.70
C PHE A 221 21.54 17.19 -2.76
N GLY A 222 20.25 17.34 -2.99
CA GLY A 222 19.72 18.11 -4.10
C GLY A 222 20.05 17.48 -5.48
N GLN A 223 20.26 16.18 -5.52
CA GLN A 223 20.70 15.41 -6.69
C GLN A 223 19.76 14.24 -6.99
N ALA A 224 19.61 13.89 -8.26
CA ALA A 224 18.82 12.75 -8.70
C ALA A 224 19.72 11.50 -8.78
N LEU A 225 19.72 10.68 -7.71
CA LEU A 225 20.54 9.45 -7.69
C LEU A 225 20.01 8.36 -8.63
N GLY A 226 18.70 8.35 -8.93
CA GLY A 226 18.05 7.33 -9.74
C GLY A 226 18.65 7.15 -11.14
N CYS A 227 19.21 8.21 -11.75
CA CYS A 227 19.91 8.12 -13.05
C CYS A 227 21.08 7.14 -13.01
N ALA A 228 21.76 7.05 -11.86
CA ALA A 228 22.93 6.20 -11.69
C ALA A 228 22.59 4.69 -11.56
N ARG A 229 21.30 4.32 -11.58
CA ARG A 229 20.85 2.93 -11.67
C ARG A 229 21.31 2.26 -12.98
N CYS A 230 21.32 3.00 -14.09
CA CYS A 230 21.58 2.44 -15.42
C CYS A 230 22.92 2.85 -16.02
N HIS A 231 23.42 4.03 -15.69
CA HIS A 231 24.69 4.60 -16.19
C HIS A 231 25.21 5.64 -15.19
N ASP A 232 26.48 5.99 -15.27
CA ASP A 232 27.04 7.08 -14.49
C ASP A 232 26.24 8.37 -14.77
N HIS A 233 25.96 9.18 -13.72
CA HIS A 233 25.17 10.39 -13.87
C HIS A 233 25.84 11.34 -14.87
N LYS A 234 25.03 11.95 -15.76
CA LYS A 234 25.56 12.73 -16.88
C LYS A 234 26.27 14.00 -16.46
N PHE A 235 25.80 14.64 -15.41
CA PHE A 235 26.26 15.97 -14.99
C PHE A 235 26.92 15.97 -13.62
N ASP A 236 26.43 15.13 -12.71
CA ASP A 236 26.91 15.05 -11.33
C ASP A 236 27.94 13.93 -11.17
N PRO A 237 28.91 14.03 -10.25
CA PRO A 237 29.92 13.00 -10.04
C PRO A 237 29.37 11.80 -9.26
N ILE A 238 28.33 11.16 -9.80
CA ILE A 238 27.64 10.02 -9.20
C ILE A 238 27.77 8.81 -10.12
N PRO A 239 28.76 7.94 -9.88
CA PRO A 239 28.92 6.73 -10.66
C PRO A 239 27.92 5.63 -10.25
N MET A 240 27.61 4.72 -11.17
CA MET A 240 26.77 3.54 -10.90
C MET A 240 27.21 2.75 -9.67
N ARG A 241 28.51 2.62 -9.46
CA ARG A 241 29.06 1.86 -8.31
C ARG A 241 28.59 2.44 -6.97
N ASP A 242 28.46 3.75 -6.86
CA ASP A 242 28.04 4.43 -5.64
C ASP A 242 26.53 4.27 -5.42
N TYR A 243 25.74 4.29 -6.51
CA TYR A 243 24.33 3.93 -6.46
C TYR A 243 24.14 2.51 -5.89
N TYR A 244 24.84 1.50 -6.45
CA TYR A 244 24.71 0.13 -5.98
C TYR A 244 25.32 -0.12 -4.60
N ALA A 245 26.29 0.66 -4.18
CA ALA A 245 26.80 0.63 -2.81
C ALA A 245 25.72 1.08 -1.80
N LEU A 246 25.05 2.21 -2.09
CA LEU A 246 23.93 2.70 -1.30
C LEU A 246 22.72 1.75 -1.34
N ALA A 247 22.37 1.23 -2.51
CA ALA A 247 21.33 0.22 -2.67
C ALA A 247 21.58 -1.02 -1.81
N GLY A 248 22.84 -1.47 -1.72
CA GLY A 248 23.25 -2.57 -0.86
C GLY A 248 22.99 -2.32 0.63
N ILE A 249 23.10 -1.06 1.08
CA ILE A 249 22.78 -0.67 2.46
C ILE A 249 21.28 -0.80 2.71
N LEU A 250 20.44 -0.24 1.83
CA LEU A 250 18.98 -0.28 1.97
C LEU A 250 18.44 -1.71 1.84
N LYS A 251 19.00 -2.52 0.95
CA LYS A 251 18.65 -3.95 0.82
C LYS A 251 19.05 -4.82 2.03
N SER A 252 19.87 -4.31 2.94
CA SER A 252 20.16 -5.01 4.21
C SER A 252 19.04 -4.88 5.24
N ALA A 253 17.99 -4.13 4.93
CA ALA A 253 16.83 -3.94 5.79
C ALA A 253 15.59 -4.62 5.21
N ARG A 254 14.72 -5.15 6.08
CA ARG A 254 13.39 -5.60 5.71
C ARG A 254 12.46 -4.41 5.63
N GLN A 255 11.74 -4.29 4.53
CA GLN A 255 10.91 -3.13 4.21
C GLN A 255 9.48 -3.54 3.88
N LEU A 256 9.29 -4.71 3.30
CA LEU A 256 8.02 -5.24 2.82
C LEU A 256 7.71 -6.61 3.43
N GLU A 257 6.44 -6.88 3.52
CA GLU A 257 5.87 -8.20 3.69
C GLU A 257 5.28 -8.65 2.35
N HIS A 258 5.89 -9.68 1.77
CA HIS A 258 5.48 -10.18 0.47
C HIS A 258 4.23 -11.04 0.58
N ALA A 259 3.25 -10.72 -0.26
CA ALA A 259 2.03 -11.48 -0.49
C ALA A 259 1.61 -11.29 -1.96
N ASN A 260 0.43 -11.75 -2.36
CA ASN A 260 -0.15 -11.41 -3.66
C ASN A 260 -0.16 -9.88 -3.84
N VAL A 261 -0.70 -9.15 -2.86
CA VAL A 261 -0.49 -7.72 -2.69
C VAL A 261 0.46 -7.54 -1.52
N SER A 262 1.67 -7.04 -1.76
CA SER A 262 2.66 -6.81 -0.71
C SER A 262 2.24 -5.64 0.17
N LYS A 263 2.78 -5.59 1.40
CA LYS A 263 2.53 -4.52 2.37
C LYS A 263 3.85 -3.95 2.86
N TRP A 264 3.84 -2.69 3.28
CA TRP A 264 4.93 -2.15 4.08
C TRP A 264 5.04 -2.90 5.40
N LEU A 265 6.26 -3.05 5.89
CA LEU A 265 6.50 -3.64 7.21
C LEU A 265 5.93 -2.71 8.29
N GLU A 266 4.99 -3.23 9.06
CA GLU A 266 4.46 -2.58 10.24
C GLU A 266 5.01 -3.25 11.49
N VAL A 267 5.42 -2.46 12.47
CA VAL A 267 5.88 -2.95 13.77
C VAL A 267 5.11 -2.29 14.90
N PRO A 268 4.88 -2.99 16.02
CA PRO A 268 4.26 -2.39 17.18
C PRO A 268 5.17 -1.32 17.78
N LEU A 269 4.58 -0.17 18.15
CA LEU A 269 5.25 0.81 18.97
C LEU A 269 5.44 0.23 20.39
N PRO A 270 6.61 0.39 20.99
CA PRO A 270 6.82 0.01 22.37
C PRO A 270 5.90 0.81 23.31
N LEU A 271 5.38 0.15 24.32
CA LEU A 271 4.50 0.75 25.34
C LEU A 271 5.18 0.76 26.72
N GLU A 272 4.60 1.47 27.67
CA GLU A 272 4.97 1.32 29.08
C GLU A 272 4.74 -0.12 29.54
N PRO A 273 5.57 -0.66 30.43
CA PRO A 273 5.51 -2.07 30.82
C PRO A 273 4.13 -2.52 31.32
N THR A 274 3.39 -1.67 32.01
CA THR A 274 2.03 -1.94 32.49
C THR A 274 1.05 -2.06 31.34
N ALA A 275 1.04 -1.10 30.43
CA ALA A 275 0.20 -1.12 29.24
C ALA A 275 0.55 -2.29 28.28
N GLU A 276 1.83 -2.63 28.18
CA GLU A 276 2.27 -3.80 27.39
C GLU A 276 1.75 -5.11 28.00
N ALA A 277 1.78 -5.23 29.35
CA ALA A 277 1.27 -6.41 30.06
C ALA A 277 -0.26 -6.53 29.92
N GLU A 278 -0.99 -5.42 30.04
CA GLU A 278 -2.44 -5.39 29.86
C GLU A 278 -2.85 -5.80 28.44
N LEU A 279 -2.18 -5.24 27.44
CA LEU A 279 -2.45 -5.55 26.03
C LEU A 279 -2.11 -7.01 25.71
N ALA A 280 -0.97 -7.51 26.21
CA ALA A 280 -0.59 -8.91 26.06
C ALA A 280 -1.59 -9.87 26.73
N ALA A 281 -2.16 -9.49 27.88
CA ALA A 281 -3.21 -10.26 28.53
C ALA A 281 -4.49 -10.30 27.68
N GLN A 282 -4.89 -9.18 27.09
CA GLN A 282 -6.04 -9.10 26.18
C GLN A 282 -5.80 -9.94 24.91
N GLU A 283 -4.63 -9.82 24.27
CA GLU A 283 -4.27 -10.61 23.09
C GLU A 283 -4.28 -12.12 23.39
N LYS A 284 -3.75 -12.52 24.54
CA LYS A 284 -3.79 -13.90 25.01
C LYS A 284 -5.20 -14.40 25.24
N ALA A 285 -6.06 -13.59 25.85
CA ALA A 285 -7.47 -13.98 26.10
C ALA A 285 -8.24 -14.16 24.79
N VAL A 286 -8.02 -13.29 23.79
CA VAL A 286 -8.58 -13.45 22.44
C VAL A 286 -8.07 -14.73 21.78
N ALA A 287 -6.76 -14.99 21.82
CA ALA A 287 -6.18 -16.19 21.23
C ALA A 287 -6.70 -17.50 21.86
N VAL A 288 -6.92 -17.52 23.19
CA VAL A 288 -7.54 -18.65 23.89
C VAL A 288 -8.97 -18.88 23.38
N LEU A 289 -9.75 -17.82 23.25
CA LEU A 289 -11.12 -17.92 22.75
C LEU A 289 -11.19 -18.34 21.28
N GLU A 290 -10.26 -17.89 20.46
CA GLU A 290 -10.14 -18.35 19.06
C GLU A 290 -9.78 -19.84 18.97
N GLU A 291 -8.98 -20.36 19.91
CA GLU A 291 -8.66 -21.79 19.99
C GLU A 291 -9.87 -22.59 20.49
N GLU A 292 -10.63 -22.07 21.45
CA GLU A 292 -11.89 -22.71 21.88
C GLU A 292 -12.88 -22.79 20.74
N ILE A 293 -13.03 -21.74 19.94
CA ILE A 293 -13.89 -21.74 18.73
C ILE A 293 -13.40 -22.78 17.72
N ARG A 294 -12.09 -22.83 17.43
CA ARG A 294 -11.55 -23.85 16.51
C ARG A 294 -11.81 -25.27 17.00
N SER A 295 -11.65 -25.49 18.31
CA SER A 295 -11.92 -26.79 18.93
C SER A 295 -13.40 -27.14 18.87
N ALA A 296 -14.30 -26.16 19.12
CA ALA A 296 -15.75 -26.35 19.00
C ALA A 296 -16.17 -26.58 17.54
N GLN A 297 -15.59 -25.89 16.59
CA GLN A 297 -15.81 -26.12 15.14
C GLN A 297 -15.31 -27.51 14.72
N ALA A 298 -14.15 -27.94 15.21
CA ALA A 298 -13.63 -29.28 14.95
C ALA A 298 -14.49 -30.38 15.58
N ALA A 299 -15.08 -30.13 16.77
CA ALA A 299 -16.02 -31.05 17.44
C ALA A 299 -17.39 -31.07 16.76
N ALA A 300 -17.84 -29.95 16.22
CA ALA A 300 -19.09 -29.84 15.45
C ALA A 300 -18.91 -30.35 14.01
N ALA A 301 -17.67 -30.45 13.52
CA ALA A 301 -17.39 -31.03 12.22
C ALA A 301 -17.82 -32.50 12.19
N PRO A 302 -18.42 -33.00 11.10
CA PRO A 302 -18.76 -34.40 10.96
C PRO A 302 -17.53 -35.28 11.19
N ALA A 303 -17.66 -36.34 11.99
CA ALA A 303 -16.52 -37.23 12.32
C ALA A 303 -15.79 -37.66 11.04
N PRO A 304 -14.43 -37.80 11.08
CA PRO A 304 -13.67 -38.36 9.97
C PRO A 304 -14.24 -39.73 9.60
N GLY A 305 -14.92 -39.82 8.45
CA GLY A 305 -15.65 -41.01 8.03
C GLY A 305 -17.16 -40.83 7.91
N SER A 306 -17.73 -39.67 8.33
CA SER A 306 -19.12 -39.33 8.01
C SER A 306 -19.31 -39.20 6.48
N PRO A 307 -20.46 -39.67 5.93
CA PRO A 307 -20.79 -39.47 4.51
C PRO A 307 -20.66 -38.03 4.01
N ALA A 308 -20.88 -37.05 4.89
CA ALA A 308 -20.78 -35.63 4.58
C ALA A 308 -19.35 -35.09 4.37
N ALA A 309 -18.33 -35.81 4.85
CA ALA A 309 -16.94 -35.32 4.87
C ALA A 309 -16.03 -35.97 3.81
N ARG A 310 -16.57 -36.79 2.91
CA ARG A 310 -15.79 -37.60 1.94
C ARG A 310 -16.10 -37.20 0.50
N VAL A 311 -15.09 -37.24 -0.34
CA VAL A 311 -15.26 -37.45 -1.77
C VAL A 311 -15.86 -38.83 -1.97
N ILE A 312 -16.99 -38.93 -2.65
CA ILE A 312 -17.70 -40.21 -2.88
C ILE A 312 -17.72 -40.48 -4.38
N PRO A 313 -17.20 -41.63 -4.83
CA PRO A 313 -17.35 -42.02 -6.22
C PRO A 313 -18.85 -42.21 -6.58
N PRO A 314 -19.33 -41.76 -7.75
CA PRO A 314 -20.70 -41.92 -8.16
C PRO A 314 -21.25 -43.36 -8.04
N ALA A 315 -20.38 -44.35 -8.35
CA ALA A 315 -20.71 -45.78 -8.28
C ALA A 315 -20.95 -46.33 -6.85
N ALA A 316 -20.53 -45.58 -5.81
CA ALA A 316 -20.77 -45.97 -4.41
C ALA A 316 -22.11 -45.46 -3.86
N LEU A 317 -22.85 -44.68 -4.65
CA LEU A 317 -24.12 -44.07 -4.26
C LEU A 317 -25.32 -44.90 -4.82
N PRO A 318 -26.42 -45.02 -4.06
CA PRO A 318 -27.59 -45.73 -4.54
C PRO A 318 -28.32 -44.96 -5.67
N GLY A 319 -28.99 -45.70 -6.55
CA GLY A 319 -29.72 -45.13 -7.68
C GLY A 319 -28.81 -44.79 -8.86
N VAL A 320 -29.23 -43.86 -9.72
CA VAL A 320 -28.45 -43.37 -10.84
C VAL A 320 -27.88 -42.00 -10.45
N VAL A 321 -26.56 -41.84 -10.53
CA VAL A 321 -25.87 -40.61 -10.21
C VAL A 321 -25.16 -40.09 -11.46
N VAL A 322 -25.42 -38.82 -11.80
CA VAL A 322 -24.77 -38.11 -12.89
C VAL A 322 -23.82 -37.07 -12.27
N ASP A 323 -22.53 -37.24 -12.48
CA ASP A 323 -21.49 -36.34 -12.01
C ASP A 323 -21.42 -35.10 -12.90
N SER A 324 -20.91 -33.99 -12.37
CA SER A 324 -20.66 -32.74 -13.11
C SER A 324 -19.73 -32.94 -14.32
N ALA A 325 -18.80 -33.87 -14.25
CA ALA A 325 -17.93 -34.25 -15.37
C ALA A 325 -18.69 -34.87 -16.55
N ALA A 326 -19.84 -35.52 -16.30
CA ALA A 326 -20.72 -36.08 -17.32
C ALA A 326 -21.84 -35.14 -17.75
N ALA A 327 -21.96 -33.97 -17.10
CA ALA A 327 -23.00 -33.01 -17.42
C ALA A 327 -22.69 -32.24 -18.72
N ARG A 328 -23.74 -31.97 -19.50
CA ARG A 328 -23.61 -31.13 -20.69
C ARG A 328 -23.64 -29.66 -20.31
N ALA A 329 -22.49 -28.99 -20.49
CA ALA A 329 -22.31 -27.59 -20.15
C ALA A 329 -22.63 -26.67 -21.35
N ILE A 330 -23.36 -25.58 -21.08
CA ILE A 330 -23.45 -24.40 -21.95
C ILE A 330 -22.76 -23.24 -21.22
N GLY A 331 -21.90 -22.51 -21.94
CA GLY A 331 -21.02 -21.48 -21.38
C GLY A 331 -19.78 -22.08 -20.69
N THR A 332 -18.87 -21.21 -20.23
CA THR A 332 -17.61 -21.64 -19.59
C THR A 332 -17.83 -21.86 -18.10
N TRP A 333 -17.66 -23.07 -17.65
CA TRP A 333 -17.66 -23.45 -16.24
C TRP A 333 -16.26 -23.83 -15.82
N LYS A 334 -15.89 -23.54 -14.59
CA LYS A 334 -14.57 -23.84 -14.02
C LYS A 334 -14.67 -25.00 -13.05
N GLU A 335 -13.79 -25.97 -13.22
CA GLU A 335 -13.65 -27.09 -12.32
C GLU A 335 -12.90 -26.69 -11.03
N SER A 336 -13.31 -27.25 -9.90
CA SER A 336 -12.70 -27.02 -8.60
C SER A 336 -12.73 -28.28 -7.75
N VAL A 337 -11.65 -28.45 -6.99
CA VAL A 337 -11.47 -29.53 -5.99
C VAL A 337 -11.19 -28.96 -4.58
N GLN A 338 -11.36 -27.65 -4.40
CA GLN A 338 -10.97 -26.96 -3.16
C GLN A 338 -11.76 -27.40 -1.93
N ILE A 339 -13.05 -27.68 -2.10
CA ILE A 339 -13.91 -28.13 -1.00
C ILE A 339 -14.16 -29.63 -1.20
N GLN A 340 -13.48 -30.45 -0.42
CA GLN A 340 -13.50 -31.91 -0.54
C GLN A 340 -14.79 -32.55 -0.01
N ARG A 341 -15.94 -32.15 -0.56
CA ARG A 341 -17.27 -32.67 -0.27
C ARG A 341 -18.03 -33.09 -1.52
N TYR A 342 -17.34 -33.19 -2.64
CA TYR A 342 -17.92 -33.43 -3.94
C TYR A 342 -18.12 -34.93 -4.22
N VAL A 343 -18.91 -35.21 -5.22
CA VAL A 343 -19.15 -36.52 -5.82
C VAL A 343 -18.24 -36.63 -7.04
N GLY A 344 -17.51 -37.73 -7.25
CA GLY A 344 -16.61 -37.92 -8.38
C GLY A 344 -15.27 -37.21 -8.22
N ASP A 345 -14.80 -36.56 -9.28
CA ASP A 345 -13.45 -35.97 -9.36
C ASP A 345 -13.38 -34.49 -9.01
N GLY A 346 -14.53 -33.80 -8.95
CA GLY A 346 -14.60 -32.38 -8.65
C GLY A 346 -16.01 -31.83 -8.84
N TYR A 347 -16.16 -30.51 -8.71
CA TYR A 347 -17.41 -29.78 -8.96
C TYR A 347 -17.18 -28.59 -9.87
N LEU A 348 -18.23 -28.12 -10.55
CA LEU A 348 -18.18 -26.98 -11.46
C LEU A 348 -18.73 -25.71 -10.79
N HIS A 349 -18.16 -24.53 -11.14
CA HIS A 349 -18.70 -23.24 -10.74
C HIS A 349 -18.62 -22.21 -11.89
N ASP A 350 -19.48 -21.20 -11.85
CA ASP A 350 -19.69 -20.22 -12.91
C ASP A 350 -18.74 -19.01 -12.86
N GLU A 351 -17.84 -18.91 -11.88
CA GLU A 351 -16.94 -17.76 -11.62
C GLU A 351 -17.66 -16.40 -11.45
N ARG A 352 -18.95 -16.37 -11.17
CA ARG A 352 -19.83 -15.18 -11.20
C ARG A 352 -19.89 -14.48 -12.59
N GLN A 353 -19.51 -15.17 -13.65
CA GLN A 353 -19.48 -14.62 -14.99
C GLN A 353 -20.52 -15.26 -15.90
N GLY A 354 -20.97 -14.54 -16.94
CA GLY A 354 -21.95 -15.04 -17.90
C GLY A 354 -23.31 -15.39 -17.25
N LYS A 355 -23.77 -14.54 -16.33
CA LYS A 355 -25.06 -14.74 -15.65
C LYS A 355 -26.22 -14.74 -16.63
N GLY A 356 -27.07 -15.76 -16.52
CA GLY A 356 -28.18 -16.00 -17.44
C GLY A 356 -27.81 -16.75 -18.72
N GLU A 357 -26.52 -16.94 -19.01
CA GLU A 357 -26.04 -17.58 -20.24
C GLU A 357 -25.49 -18.99 -20.02
N LYS A 358 -25.23 -19.38 -18.75
CA LYS A 358 -24.61 -20.66 -18.42
C LYS A 358 -25.61 -21.64 -17.83
N THR A 359 -25.57 -22.87 -18.34
CA THR A 359 -26.37 -23.98 -17.82
C THR A 359 -25.58 -25.29 -17.77
N LEU A 360 -25.95 -26.17 -16.86
CA LEU A 360 -25.47 -27.55 -16.76
C LEU A 360 -26.65 -28.49 -16.82
N THR A 361 -26.66 -29.42 -17.77
CA THR A 361 -27.71 -30.42 -17.95
C THR A 361 -27.18 -31.78 -17.52
N PHE A 362 -27.84 -32.40 -16.56
CA PHE A 362 -27.54 -33.73 -16.02
C PHE A 362 -28.54 -34.73 -16.60
N GLU A 363 -28.08 -35.53 -17.56
CA GLU A 363 -28.88 -36.52 -18.28
C GLU A 363 -28.56 -37.94 -17.76
N PRO A 364 -29.47 -38.60 -17.03
CA PRO A 364 -29.21 -39.95 -16.52
C PRO A 364 -29.26 -40.97 -17.64
N THR A 365 -28.32 -41.92 -17.61
CA THR A 365 -28.30 -43.07 -18.49
C THR A 365 -28.78 -44.32 -17.75
N GLY A 366 -29.63 -45.15 -18.38
CA GLY A 366 -30.05 -46.42 -17.81
C GLY A 366 -31.17 -46.33 -16.77
N LEU A 367 -31.96 -45.24 -16.76
CA LEU A 367 -33.15 -45.14 -15.92
C LEU A 367 -34.21 -46.15 -16.39
N THR A 368 -34.86 -46.85 -15.44
CA THR A 368 -36.09 -47.57 -15.67
C THR A 368 -37.31 -46.69 -15.37
N PRO A 369 -38.41 -46.78 -16.14
CA PRO A 369 -39.60 -45.99 -15.83
C PRO A 369 -40.06 -46.20 -14.40
N GLY A 370 -40.29 -45.13 -13.64
CA GLY A 370 -40.65 -45.21 -12.23
C GLY A 370 -40.69 -43.87 -11.53
N ASP A 371 -41.03 -43.92 -10.23
CA ASP A 371 -41.02 -42.76 -9.36
C ASP A 371 -39.65 -42.63 -8.67
N TYR A 372 -39.03 -41.44 -8.81
CA TYR A 372 -37.72 -41.14 -8.28
C TYR A 372 -37.76 -39.91 -7.38
N GLU A 373 -37.01 -39.94 -6.27
CA GLU A 373 -36.57 -38.74 -5.59
C GLU A 373 -35.34 -38.22 -6.29
N VAL A 374 -35.43 -36.97 -6.82
CA VAL A 374 -34.30 -36.28 -7.50
C VAL A 374 -33.60 -35.40 -6.51
N ARG A 375 -32.28 -35.53 -6.40
CA ARG A 375 -31.43 -34.76 -5.46
C ARG A 375 -30.30 -34.12 -6.19
N LEU A 376 -29.99 -32.86 -5.80
CA LEU A 376 -28.83 -32.13 -6.29
C LEU A 376 -27.73 -32.09 -5.21
N ALA A 377 -26.52 -32.48 -5.55
CA ALA A 377 -25.35 -32.23 -4.72
C ALA A 377 -24.93 -30.79 -4.85
N SER A 378 -24.80 -30.09 -3.74
CA SER A 378 -24.47 -28.68 -3.66
C SER A 378 -23.30 -28.46 -2.72
N ILE A 379 -22.35 -27.61 -3.14
CA ILE A 379 -21.19 -27.18 -2.33
C ILE A 379 -21.54 -25.84 -1.67
N PRO A 380 -21.82 -25.83 -0.34
CA PRO A 380 -22.27 -24.63 0.35
C PRO A 380 -21.16 -23.59 0.53
N GLY A 381 -21.55 -22.31 0.71
CA GLY A 381 -20.61 -21.24 1.03
C GLY A 381 -21.24 -19.86 1.03
N GLY A 382 -20.79 -18.96 1.89
CA GLY A 382 -21.38 -17.62 2.09
C GLY A 382 -21.42 -16.71 0.87
N GLU A 383 -20.63 -17.00 -0.17
CA GLU A 383 -20.64 -16.26 -1.44
C GLU A 383 -21.48 -16.93 -2.54
N ARG A 384 -22.13 -18.05 -2.22
CA ARG A 384 -23.01 -18.77 -3.13
C ARG A 384 -24.35 -18.05 -3.28
N ASP A 385 -25.00 -18.28 -4.42
CA ASP A 385 -26.31 -17.68 -4.66
C ASP A 385 -27.39 -18.36 -3.81
N ARG A 386 -28.36 -17.57 -3.35
CA ARG A 386 -29.46 -18.02 -2.50
C ARG A 386 -30.68 -18.47 -3.28
N ALA A 387 -30.68 -18.25 -4.59
CA ALA A 387 -31.85 -18.50 -5.42
C ALA A 387 -31.45 -19.09 -6.78
N VAL A 388 -30.71 -20.20 -6.76
CA VAL A 388 -30.29 -20.90 -7.98
C VAL A 388 -31.47 -21.64 -8.59
N PRO A 389 -31.91 -21.32 -9.83
CA PRO A 389 -33.00 -22.05 -10.48
C PRO A 389 -32.51 -23.39 -11.02
N VAL A 390 -33.17 -24.44 -10.60
CA VAL A 390 -32.94 -25.83 -11.01
C VAL A 390 -34.23 -26.40 -11.60
N THR A 391 -34.21 -26.73 -12.88
CA THR A 391 -35.37 -27.29 -13.57
C THR A 391 -35.26 -28.80 -13.65
N VAL A 392 -36.27 -29.49 -13.16
CA VAL A 392 -36.43 -30.95 -13.30
C VAL A 392 -37.44 -31.23 -14.42
N PHE A 393 -37.00 -31.94 -15.45
CA PHE A 393 -37.85 -32.41 -16.54
C PHE A 393 -38.33 -33.82 -16.22
N HIS A 394 -39.64 -34.04 -16.25
CA HIS A 394 -40.29 -35.29 -15.85
C HIS A 394 -41.51 -35.63 -16.72
N ALA A 395 -42.13 -36.77 -16.53
CA ALA A 395 -43.20 -37.27 -17.38
C ALA A 395 -44.45 -36.35 -17.51
N GLN A 396 -44.65 -35.43 -16.55
CA GLN A 396 -45.78 -34.48 -16.54
C GLN A 396 -45.40 -33.06 -16.96
N GLY A 397 -44.17 -32.87 -17.46
CA GLY A 397 -43.64 -31.56 -17.87
C GLY A 397 -42.35 -31.18 -17.17
N GLU A 398 -42.23 -29.91 -16.74
CA GLU A 398 -41.08 -29.40 -16.04
C GLU A 398 -41.46 -28.73 -14.72
N THR A 399 -40.54 -28.81 -13.74
CA THR A 399 -40.71 -28.14 -12.44
C THR A 399 -39.41 -27.37 -12.12
N VAL A 400 -39.54 -26.07 -11.85
CA VAL A 400 -38.41 -25.24 -11.41
C VAL A 400 -38.38 -25.21 -9.88
N VAL A 401 -37.24 -25.61 -9.31
CA VAL A 401 -36.96 -25.57 -7.88
C VAL A 401 -35.88 -24.55 -7.61
N THR A 402 -36.09 -23.64 -6.68
CA THR A 402 -35.09 -22.68 -6.26
C THR A 402 -34.23 -23.25 -5.14
N VAL A 403 -32.93 -23.30 -5.32
CA VAL A 403 -31.99 -23.88 -4.35
C VAL A 403 -31.14 -22.77 -3.74
N ASP A 404 -31.14 -22.67 -2.41
CA ASP A 404 -30.20 -21.81 -1.66
C ASP A 404 -28.87 -22.57 -1.47
N GLN A 405 -27.85 -22.14 -2.17
CA GLN A 405 -26.50 -22.71 -2.07
C GLN A 405 -25.61 -22.03 -1.01
N SER A 406 -26.12 -21.01 -0.31
CA SER A 406 -25.40 -20.36 0.77
C SER A 406 -25.41 -21.17 2.08
N VAL A 407 -26.37 -22.08 2.23
CA VAL A 407 -26.56 -22.89 3.43
C VAL A 407 -26.17 -24.35 3.22
N GLU A 408 -25.87 -25.05 4.33
CA GLU A 408 -25.57 -26.48 4.32
C GLU A 408 -26.73 -27.29 3.76
N PRO A 409 -26.51 -28.20 2.77
CA PRO A 409 -27.55 -29.06 2.25
C PRO A 409 -28.18 -29.98 3.32
N PRO A 410 -29.51 -30.07 3.40
CA PRO A 410 -30.20 -30.71 4.53
C PRO A 410 -30.05 -32.23 4.58
N LEU A 411 -29.76 -32.88 3.46
CA LEU A 411 -29.61 -34.32 3.40
C LEU A 411 -28.12 -34.69 3.40
N GLU A 412 -27.66 -35.29 4.50
CA GLU A 412 -26.28 -35.77 4.70
C GLU A 412 -25.23 -34.66 4.51
N GLY A 413 -25.58 -33.35 4.64
CA GLY A 413 -24.70 -32.23 4.38
C GLY A 413 -24.22 -32.11 2.93
N ARG A 414 -24.88 -32.81 2.00
CA ARG A 414 -24.46 -32.93 0.59
C ARG A 414 -25.60 -32.69 -0.38
N TRP A 415 -26.79 -33.21 -0.09
CA TRP A 415 -27.88 -33.26 -1.02
C TRP A 415 -29.05 -32.32 -0.67
N VAL A 416 -29.56 -31.67 -1.71
CA VAL A 416 -30.82 -30.94 -1.65
C VAL A 416 -31.87 -31.76 -2.44
N SER A 417 -32.98 -32.15 -1.81
CA SER A 417 -34.09 -32.81 -2.54
C SER A 417 -34.78 -31.78 -3.43
N LEU A 418 -34.85 -32.08 -4.71
CA LEU A 418 -35.60 -31.29 -5.70
C LEU A 418 -37.08 -31.73 -5.79
N GLY A 419 -37.42 -32.87 -5.19
CA GLY A 419 -38.77 -33.43 -5.20
C GLY A 419 -38.81 -34.87 -5.67
N ARG A 420 -40.05 -35.38 -5.79
CA ARG A 420 -40.35 -36.74 -6.30
C ARG A 420 -41.06 -36.62 -7.64
N TYR A 421 -40.55 -37.31 -8.63
CA TYR A 421 -41.03 -37.19 -10.01
C TYR A 421 -41.10 -38.55 -10.67
N ARG A 422 -42.09 -38.73 -11.55
CA ARG A 422 -42.18 -39.89 -12.43
C ARG A 422 -41.28 -39.63 -13.65
N LEU A 423 -40.29 -40.50 -13.85
CA LEU A 423 -39.35 -40.46 -14.96
C LEU A 423 -39.60 -41.61 -15.93
N GLU A 424 -39.42 -41.35 -17.23
CA GLU A 424 -39.63 -42.30 -18.32
C GLU A 424 -38.38 -42.49 -19.17
N THR A 425 -38.29 -43.58 -19.94
CA THR A 425 -37.04 -44.13 -20.51
C THR A 425 -36.48 -43.38 -21.71
N ALA A 426 -37.09 -42.38 -22.29
CA ALA A 426 -36.57 -41.73 -23.49
C ALA A 426 -36.75 -40.21 -23.45
N GLY A 427 -35.68 -39.50 -23.17
CA GLY A 427 -35.59 -38.04 -23.38
C GLY A 427 -36.29 -37.14 -22.35
N PHE A 428 -37.12 -37.72 -21.47
CA PHE A 428 -37.84 -37.01 -20.42
C PHE A 428 -37.37 -37.51 -19.04
N GLY A 429 -36.40 -36.80 -18.47
CA GLY A 429 -35.86 -37.18 -17.16
C GLY A 429 -34.47 -36.64 -16.95
N HIS A 430 -34.30 -35.33 -17.04
CA HIS A 430 -33.01 -34.68 -16.80
C HIS A 430 -33.16 -33.46 -15.89
N VAL A 431 -32.05 -32.98 -15.37
CA VAL A 431 -32.01 -31.81 -14.49
C VAL A 431 -31.13 -30.76 -15.12
N LEU A 432 -31.62 -29.51 -15.12
CA LEU A 432 -30.89 -28.34 -15.64
C LEU A 432 -30.65 -27.35 -14.53
N VAL A 433 -29.37 -27.07 -14.23
CA VAL A 433 -28.94 -25.99 -13.33
C VAL A 433 -28.66 -24.76 -14.17
N SER A 434 -29.24 -23.62 -13.81
CA SER A 434 -29.11 -22.37 -14.57
C SER A 434 -28.52 -21.24 -13.72
N THR A 435 -27.80 -20.33 -14.36
CA THR A 435 -27.32 -19.08 -13.75
C THR A 435 -28.27 -17.91 -13.95
N ALA A 436 -29.48 -18.13 -14.51
CA ALA A 436 -30.45 -17.09 -14.75
C ALA A 436 -30.96 -16.45 -13.45
N GLY A 437 -30.93 -15.11 -13.38
CA GLY A 437 -31.40 -14.37 -12.21
C GLY A 437 -30.47 -14.43 -10.98
N THR A 438 -29.29 -15.07 -11.09
CA THR A 438 -28.34 -15.22 -9.97
C THR A 438 -27.29 -14.10 -9.97
N THR A 439 -26.78 -13.76 -8.78
CA THR A 439 -25.74 -12.75 -8.56
C THR A 439 -24.51 -13.31 -7.82
N GLY A 440 -24.71 -14.33 -6.98
CA GLY A 440 -23.66 -15.06 -6.27
C GLY A 440 -23.00 -16.14 -7.14
N PHE A 441 -22.04 -16.89 -6.59
CA PHE A 441 -21.51 -18.07 -7.28
C PHE A 441 -22.57 -19.15 -7.39
N VAL A 442 -22.68 -19.77 -8.56
CA VAL A 442 -23.48 -20.98 -8.79
C VAL A 442 -22.54 -22.17 -8.89
N THR A 443 -22.81 -23.21 -8.09
CA THR A 443 -22.06 -24.47 -8.15
C THR A 443 -22.98 -25.62 -8.55
N ALA A 444 -22.41 -26.60 -9.23
CA ALA A 444 -23.09 -27.88 -9.47
C ALA A 444 -22.06 -29.01 -9.39
N ASP A 445 -22.42 -30.04 -8.69
CA ASP A 445 -21.56 -31.20 -8.40
C ASP A 445 -22.13 -32.46 -9.06
N ALA A 446 -23.21 -33.04 -8.51
CA ALA A 446 -23.84 -34.20 -9.07
C ALA A 446 -25.37 -34.18 -8.89
N VAL A 447 -26.05 -34.92 -9.72
CA VAL A 447 -27.52 -35.19 -9.56
C VAL A 447 -27.74 -36.68 -9.33
N GLN A 448 -28.50 -37.00 -8.26
CA GLN A 448 -28.89 -38.37 -7.92
C GLN A 448 -30.38 -38.58 -8.22
N PHE A 449 -30.65 -39.63 -8.96
CA PHE A 449 -31.99 -40.15 -9.24
C PHE A 449 -32.20 -41.43 -8.41
N LEU A 450 -32.87 -41.30 -7.27
CA LEU A 450 -33.07 -42.37 -6.29
C LEU A 450 -34.48 -42.97 -6.39
N PRO A 451 -34.64 -44.26 -6.73
CA PRO A 451 -35.96 -44.90 -6.73
C PRO A 451 -36.69 -44.74 -5.38
N VAL A 452 -37.97 -44.35 -5.38
CA VAL A 452 -38.72 -44.08 -4.15
C VAL A 452 -38.77 -45.28 -3.21
N ALA A 453 -38.77 -46.51 -3.74
CA ALA A 453 -38.67 -47.74 -2.94
C ALA A 453 -37.35 -47.84 -2.14
N ALA A 454 -36.27 -47.27 -2.62
CA ALA A 454 -34.95 -47.23 -1.95
C ALA A 454 -34.81 -46.05 -0.99
N ALA A 455 -35.58 -44.98 -1.18
CA ALA A 455 -35.51 -43.77 -0.35
C ALA A 455 -36.09 -43.98 1.07
N SER A 456 -36.90 -45.00 1.28
CA SER A 456 -37.61 -45.28 2.55
C SER A 456 -36.72 -45.91 3.64
N THR A 457 -35.50 -46.28 3.35
CA THR A 457 -34.62 -47.01 4.29
C THR A 457 -33.62 -46.13 5.03
N THR A 458 -33.51 -44.84 4.73
CA THR A 458 -32.61 -43.93 5.44
C THR A 458 -33.34 -43.24 6.60
N LYS A 459 -33.52 -43.98 7.71
CA LYS A 459 -33.96 -43.39 8.98
C LYS A 459 -32.80 -42.62 9.63
N LEU A 460 -32.93 -41.31 9.73
CA LEU A 460 -32.08 -40.48 10.54
C LEU A 460 -32.18 -40.88 12.02
N ALA A 461 -31.07 -41.23 12.64
CA ALA A 461 -30.97 -41.50 14.07
C ALA A 461 -31.20 -40.19 14.86
N ALA A 462 -32.28 -40.11 15.62
CA ALA A 462 -32.71 -38.95 16.41
C ALA A 462 -31.68 -38.38 17.44
N PRO A 463 -30.72 -39.12 17.97
CA PRO A 463 -29.76 -38.56 18.96
C PRO A 463 -28.68 -37.66 18.38
N VAL A 464 -28.42 -37.69 17.07
CA VAL A 464 -27.33 -36.87 16.46
C VAL A 464 -27.79 -35.42 16.28
N VAL A 465 -29.07 -35.14 16.12
CA VAL A 465 -29.63 -33.80 15.88
C VAL A 465 -29.56 -32.91 17.14
N ALA A 466 -29.75 -33.50 18.32
CA ALA A 466 -29.68 -32.73 19.59
C ALA A 466 -28.24 -32.29 19.92
N ALA A 467 -27.26 -33.18 19.77
CA ALA A 467 -25.85 -32.88 20.04
C ALA A 467 -25.28 -31.85 19.06
N THR A 468 -25.72 -31.83 17.79
CA THR A 468 -25.31 -30.83 16.80
C THR A 468 -25.98 -29.47 17.05
N ALA A 469 -27.20 -29.42 17.58
CA ALA A 469 -27.89 -28.18 17.94
C ALA A 469 -27.23 -27.50 19.15
N GLU A 470 -26.87 -28.27 20.19
CA GLU A 470 -26.12 -27.74 21.37
C GLU A 470 -24.72 -27.26 21.00
N ALA A 471 -24.01 -28.00 20.15
CA ALA A 471 -22.68 -27.58 19.64
C ALA A 471 -22.77 -26.30 18.80
N GLY A 472 -23.82 -26.17 17.97
CA GLY A 472 -24.11 -24.98 17.19
C GLY A 472 -24.42 -23.75 18.05
N ALA A 473 -25.25 -23.92 19.09
CA ALA A 473 -25.59 -22.85 20.03
C ALA A 473 -24.33 -22.36 20.80
N ARG A 474 -23.51 -23.30 21.27
CA ARG A 474 -22.23 -22.97 21.93
C ARG A 474 -21.26 -22.24 21.02
N LEU A 475 -21.16 -22.63 19.76
CA LEU A 475 -20.32 -21.95 18.76
C LEU A 475 -20.79 -20.51 18.55
N THR A 476 -22.10 -20.29 18.41
CA THR A 476 -22.68 -18.95 18.25
C THR A 476 -22.40 -18.05 19.46
N GLU A 477 -22.48 -18.61 20.67
CA GLU A 477 -22.15 -17.90 21.91
C GLU A 477 -20.66 -17.49 21.97
N LEU A 478 -19.76 -18.43 21.64
CA LEU A 478 -18.31 -18.16 21.61
C LEU A 478 -17.95 -17.12 20.56
N GLU A 479 -18.55 -17.17 19.38
CA GLU A 479 -18.34 -16.18 18.31
C GLU A 479 -18.86 -14.78 18.69
N SER A 480 -20.02 -14.71 19.38
CA SER A 480 -20.53 -13.44 19.91
C SER A 480 -19.58 -12.85 20.95
N ARG A 481 -19.11 -13.68 21.88
CA ARG A 481 -18.14 -13.28 22.90
C ARG A 481 -16.80 -12.84 22.28
N LEU A 482 -16.33 -13.53 21.26
CA LEU A 482 -15.13 -13.12 20.51
C LEU A 482 -15.30 -11.75 19.86
N LYS A 483 -16.46 -11.52 19.24
CA LYS A 483 -16.81 -10.24 18.63
C LYS A 483 -16.80 -9.10 19.65
N GLU A 484 -17.40 -9.31 20.83
CA GLU A 484 -17.40 -8.34 21.92
C GLU A 484 -15.99 -8.07 22.44
N MET A 485 -15.21 -9.12 22.69
CA MET A 485 -13.82 -8.97 23.13
C MET A 485 -12.95 -8.22 22.12
N LYS A 486 -13.08 -8.54 20.83
CA LYS A 486 -12.35 -7.81 19.77
C LYS A 486 -12.80 -6.35 19.63
N ALA A 487 -14.08 -6.07 19.87
CA ALA A 487 -14.59 -4.70 19.88
C ALA A 487 -14.09 -3.89 21.08
N ALA A 488 -13.92 -4.53 22.23
CA ALA A 488 -13.37 -3.91 23.45
C ALA A 488 -11.83 -3.87 23.50
N GLN A 489 -11.16 -4.66 22.66
CA GLN A 489 -9.71 -4.76 22.65
C GLN A 489 -9.08 -3.46 22.16
N GLN A 490 -8.17 -2.90 22.95
CA GLN A 490 -7.32 -1.80 22.49
C GLN A 490 -6.43 -2.27 21.35
N LYS A 491 -6.48 -1.56 20.23
CA LYS A 491 -5.57 -1.84 19.13
C LYS A 491 -4.15 -1.45 19.53
N ARG A 492 -3.23 -2.38 19.34
CA ARG A 492 -1.80 -2.10 19.50
C ARG A 492 -1.40 -0.98 18.53
N PRO A 493 -0.79 0.12 19.01
CA PRO A 493 -0.32 1.17 18.13
C PRO A 493 0.79 0.63 17.23
N MET A 494 0.64 0.77 15.92
CA MET A 494 1.57 0.28 14.92
C MET A 494 2.31 1.45 14.27
N VAL A 495 3.41 1.16 13.60
CA VAL A 495 4.13 2.13 12.77
C VAL A 495 4.74 1.42 11.56
N MET A 496 4.64 2.05 10.40
CA MET A 496 5.39 1.62 9.22
C MET A 496 6.86 1.95 9.40
N THR A 497 7.74 1.00 9.12
CA THR A 497 9.17 1.19 9.32
C THR A 497 9.99 0.34 8.35
N VAL A 498 11.27 0.68 8.27
CA VAL A 498 12.30 -0.13 7.63
C VAL A 498 13.18 -0.70 8.73
N ARG A 499 13.20 -2.01 8.91
CA ARG A 499 13.91 -2.68 9.99
C ARG A 499 15.12 -3.46 9.48
N ARG A 500 16.26 -3.26 10.09
CA ARG A 500 17.45 -4.07 9.80
C ARG A 500 17.20 -5.55 10.12
N ILE A 501 17.63 -6.44 9.23
CA ILE A 501 17.57 -7.88 9.45
C ILE A 501 18.59 -8.24 10.54
N ALA A 502 18.11 -8.57 11.74
CA ALA A 502 18.97 -9.02 12.83
C ALA A 502 19.64 -10.35 12.44
N GLY A 503 20.97 -10.41 12.48
CA GLY A 503 21.70 -11.65 12.22
C GLY A 503 21.79 -12.05 10.75
N GLY A 504 21.28 -11.28 9.83
CA GLY A 504 21.47 -11.48 8.40
C GLY A 504 22.95 -11.33 8.07
N ARG A 505 23.71 -12.42 8.09
CA ARG A 505 24.85 -12.51 7.15
C ARG A 505 24.22 -12.15 5.81
N MET A 506 24.78 -11.13 5.10
CA MET A 506 24.53 -11.06 3.65
C MET A 506 24.57 -12.50 3.16
N PRO A 507 23.60 -12.96 2.34
CA PRO A 507 23.74 -14.28 1.76
C PRO A 507 25.17 -14.31 1.23
N ALA A 508 26.01 -15.13 1.87
CA ALA A 508 27.37 -15.35 1.43
C ALA A 508 27.21 -15.62 -0.04
N ARG A 509 28.01 -14.97 -0.88
CA ARG A 509 28.09 -15.30 -2.29
C ARG A 509 28.10 -16.82 -2.38
N THR A 510 26.92 -17.42 -2.46
CA THR A 510 26.80 -18.83 -2.77
C THR A 510 27.18 -18.91 -4.22
N ASP A 511 28.42 -19.32 -4.40
CA ASP A 511 28.93 -19.99 -5.58
C ASP A 511 28.69 -19.30 -6.93
N CYS A 512 29.33 -18.16 -7.11
CA CYS A 512 29.97 -17.91 -8.38
C CYS A 512 31.43 -18.36 -8.22
N GLY A 513 31.66 -19.66 -8.40
CA GLY A 513 33.01 -20.22 -8.50
C GLY A 513 33.82 -19.47 -9.57
N PRO A 514 35.16 -19.50 -9.52
CA PRO A 514 36.01 -18.72 -10.42
C PRO A 514 36.05 -19.34 -11.84
N ARG A 515 34.88 -19.61 -12.43
CA ARG A 515 34.76 -20.03 -13.83
C ARG A 515 34.06 -18.97 -14.65
N SER A 516 34.90 -18.22 -15.37
CA SER A 516 34.64 -17.61 -16.68
C SER A 516 33.26 -16.99 -16.96
N GLY A 517 33.22 -15.70 -17.15
CA GLY A 517 32.22 -15.06 -18.01
C GLY A 517 30.80 -14.89 -17.49
N ALA A 518 30.44 -15.45 -16.34
CA ALA A 518 29.07 -15.52 -15.83
C ALA A 518 28.60 -14.33 -15.00
N MET A 519 29.42 -13.31 -14.77
CA MET A 519 29.03 -12.10 -14.01
C MET A 519 27.94 -11.25 -14.69
N ARG A 520 27.58 -11.59 -15.94
CA ARG A 520 26.59 -10.85 -16.73
C ARG A 520 25.15 -11.36 -16.61
N SER A 521 24.93 -12.52 -16.00
CA SER A 521 23.62 -13.19 -16.05
C SER A 521 22.75 -13.01 -14.80
N CYS A 522 23.28 -12.53 -13.68
CA CYS A 522 22.51 -12.46 -12.43
C CYS A 522 21.68 -11.19 -12.25
N TRP A 523 21.83 -10.16 -13.10
CA TRP A 523 21.26 -8.84 -12.85
C TRP A 523 20.40 -8.25 -13.98
N TRP A 524 20.23 -8.92 -15.13
CA TRP A 524 19.49 -8.39 -16.26
C TRP A 524 18.32 -9.28 -16.68
N PRO A 525 17.12 -8.75 -16.90
CA PRO A 525 16.04 -9.50 -17.55
C PRO A 525 16.46 -9.93 -18.96
N ALA A 526 16.09 -11.13 -19.37
CA ALA A 526 16.50 -11.77 -20.61
C ALA A 526 16.21 -10.99 -21.93
N GLY A 527 15.37 -9.95 -21.88
CA GLY A 527 15.00 -9.11 -23.04
C GLY A 527 16.00 -8.03 -23.43
N PHE A 528 16.97 -7.67 -22.56
CA PHE A 528 17.86 -6.53 -22.79
C PHE A 528 19.20 -6.85 -23.47
N ARG A 529 19.42 -8.14 -23.82
CA ARG A 529 20.75 -8.63 -24.28
C ARG A 529 21.19 -8.21 -25.68
N ARG A 530 20.39 -7.54 -26.49
CA ARG A 530 20.71 -7.42 -27.94
C ARG A 530 21.22 -6.08 -28.45
N LYS A 531 21.34 -5.02 -27.65
CA LYS A 531 21.70 -3.70 -28.24
C LYS A 531 22.98 -3.00 -27.75
N TRP A 532 23.64 -3.43 -26.67
CA TRP A 532 24.79 -2.69 -26.14
C TRP A 532 25.93 -3.60 -25.63
N ALA A 533 26.54 -4.37 -26.54
CA ALA A 533 27.78 -5.08 -26.26
C ALA A 533 28.97 -4.21 -26.70
N VAL A 534 29.61 -3.50 -25.77
CA VAL A 534 30.93 -2.90 -26.00
C VAL A 534 31.99 -3.93 -25.60
N PRO A 535 33.00 -4.21 -26.42
CA PRO A 535 34.07 -5.15 -26.10
C PRO A 535 34.98 -4.55 -25.00
N ILE A 536 35.06 -5.21 -23.85
CA ILE A 536 36.04 -4.86 -22.82
C ILE A 536 37.32 -5.65 -23.08
N THR A 537 38.37 -4.98 -23.52
CA THR A 537 39.73 -5.51 -23.62
C THR A 537 40.25 -5.79 -22.22
N ARG A 538 40.84 -6.97 -22.05
CA ARG A 538 41.52 -7.42 -20.83
C ARG A 538 42.77 -6.55 -20.58
N ARG A 539 42.86 -5.89 -19.42
CA ARG A 539 44.07 -5.77 -18.60
C ARG A 539 43.77 -4.96 -17.33
N GLY A 540 44.09 -5.51 -16.18
CA GLY A 540 44.09 -4.80 -14.91
C GLY A 540 43.67 -5.67 -13.72
N SER A 541 44.63 -6.11 -12.95
CA SER A 541 44.54 -6.81 -11.69
C SER A 541 43.64 -6.08 -10.69
N CYS A 542 42.71 -6.80 -10.11
CA CYS A 542 41.80 -6.36 -9.06
C CYS A 542 42.57 -6.16 -7.73
N PRO A 543 42.54 -4.97 -7.11
CA PRO A 543 43.14 -4.81 -5.78
C PRO A 543 42.29 -5.50 -4.74
N THR A 544 42.92 -6.33 -3.94
CA THR A 544 42.38 -7.03 -2.77
C THR A 544 42.10 -6.09 -1.61
N SER A 545 41.06 -5.26 -1.68
CA SER A 545 40.63 -4.38 -0.57
C SER A 545 39.16 -4.53 -0.19
N VAL A 546 38.57 -5.70 -0.43
CA VAL A 546 37.17 -5.99 -0.08
C VAL A 546 36.95 -6.22 1.43
N THR A 547 38.02 -6.31 2.23
CA THR A 547 37.93 -6.58 3.67
C THR A 547 37.51 -5.34 4.51
N ARG A 548 37.51 -4.14 3.95
CA ARG A 548 37.16 -2.90 4.68
C ARG A 548 35.69 -2.46 4.58
N ILE A 549 34.89 -3.05 3.70
CA ILE A 549 33.47 -2.69 3.53
C ILE A 549 32.56 -3.37 4.58
N ARG A 550 33.10 -4.27 5.39
CA ARG A 550 32.33 -5.05 6.38
C ARG A 550 31.73 -4.28 7.56
N ARG A 551 31.96 -2.96 7.69
CA ARG A 551 31.50 -2.18 8.86
C ARG A 551 30.80 -0.85 8.53
N LEU A 552 30.25 -0.67 7.35
CA LEU A 552 29.35 0.46 7.13
C LEU A 552 27.96 0.12 7.66
N SER A 553 27.75 0.36 8.97
CA SER A 553 26.45 0.35 9.62
C SER A 553 25.63 1.56 9.16
N ALA A 554 24.32 1.58 9.40
CA ALA A 554 23.48 2.76 9.22
C ALA A 554 24.06 4.00 9.93
N ALA A 555 24.78 3.80 11.05
CA ALA A 555 25.55 4.86 11.72
C ALA A 555 26.69 5.42 10.85
N SER A 556 27.30 4.61 9.99
CA SER A 556 28.30 5.08 9.02
C SER A 556 27.67 5.86 7.88
N MET A 557 26.44 5.46 7.47
CA MET A 557 25.64 6.25 6.54
C MET A 557 25.28 7.62 7.13
N CYS A 558 24.85 7.66 8.41
CA CYS A 558 24.63 8.91 9.14
C CYS A 558 25.88 9.79 9.21
N ARG A 559 27.08 9.20 9.40
CA ARG A 559 28.33 9.98 9.40
C ARG A 559 28.64 10.59 8.04
N CYS A 560 28.39 9.86 6.96
CA CYS A 560 28.54 10.42 5.61
C CYS A 560 27.58 11.59 5.35
N PHE A 561 26.35 11.50 5.86
CA PHE A 561 25.36 12.56 5.72
C PHE A 561 25.61 13.76 6.66
N ALA A 562 26.08 13.50 7.88
CA ALA A 562 26.35 14.54 8.88
C ALA A 562 27.60 15.39 8.59
N MET A 563 28.58 14.89 7.81
CA MET A 563 29.79 15.64 7.48
C MET A 563 29.59 16.68 6.38
N ARG A 564 28.46 16.69 5.71
CA ARG A 564 28.12 17.73 4.73
C ARG A 564 27.02 18.59 5.33
N GLY A 565 27.41 19.71 5.94
CA GLY A 565 26.54 20.64 6.65
C GLY A 565 25.39 21.23 5.80
N PRO A 566 24.49 21.99 6.40
CA PRO A 566 23.15 22.37 5.89
C PRO A 566 23.14 23.40 4.74
N THR A 567 24.16 23.51 3.91
CA THR A 567 24.29 24.56 2.91
C THR A 567 23.51 24.36 1.60
N CYS A 568 22.64 23.35 1.49
CA CYS A 568 21.94 23.06 0.22
C CYS A 568 20.49 23.56 0.13
N LEU A 569 20.01 24.43 1.00
CA LEU A 569 18.72 25.10 0.83
C LEU A 569 18.86 26.54 0.26
N ARG A 570 19.72 26.74 -0.73
CA ARG A 570 19.62 27.94 -1.57
C ARG A 570 18.82 27.61 -2.82
N ARG A 571 17.59 28.14 -2.89
CA ARG A 571 16.86 28.31 -4.13
C ARG A 571 17.79 28.93 -5.17
N SER A 572 18.02 28.26 -6.29
CA SER A 572 18.52 28.90 -7.49
C SER A 572 17.42 29.84 -7.98
N THR A 573 17.50 31.10 -7.63
CA THR A 573 16.75 32.15 -8.29
C THR A 573 17.39 32.36 -9.67
N ARG A 574 16.92 31.61 -10.66
CA ARG A 574 17.05 32.07 -12.05
C ARG A 574 16.04 33.21 -12.22
N PRO A 575 16.41 34.40 -12.71
CA PRO A 575 15.47 35.42 -13.05
C PRO A 575 14.56 34.90 -14.16
N ARG A 576 13.25 34.97 -13.94
CA ARG A 576 12.26 34.80 -14.99
C ARG A 576 12.45 35.94 -15.99
N PRO A 577 12.46 35.71 -17.31
CA PRO A 577 12.44 36.80 -18.26
C PRO A 577 11.18 37.62 -18.08
N ALA A 578 11.32 38.94 -18.09
CA ALA A 578 10.24 39.91 -17.99
C ALA A 578 9.22 39.64 -19.11
N TRP A 579 7.98 39.41 -18.73
CA TRP A 579 6.85 39.37 -19.66
C TRP A 579 6.51 40.80 -20.06
N SER A 580 6.71 41.11 -21.33
CA SER A 580 6.19 42.31 -21.97
C SER A 580 4.73 42.05 -22.39
N PRO A 581 3.78 42.94 -22.09
CA PRO A 581 2.39 42.76 -22.47
C PRO A 581 2.13 43.32 -23.86
N ALA A 582 2.31 42.54 -24.90
CA ALA A 582 1.79 42.89 -26.22
C ALA A 582 1.43 41.64 -27.03
N SER A 583 0.14 41.57 -27.39
CA SER A 583 -0.51 40.61 -28.32
C SER A 583 -1.28 39.44 -27.67
N ALA A 584 -2.40 39.76 -27.02
CA ALA A 584 -3.51 38.83 -26.83
C ALA A 584 -4.40 38.85 -28.07
N ARG A 585 -4.23 37.89 -28.97
CA ARG A 585 -5.27 37.55 -29.94
C ARG A 585 -6.14 36.44 -29.36
N LYS A 586 -7.43 36.73 -29.24
CA LYS A 586 -8.51 35.88 -28.75
C LYS A 586 -8.69 34.68 -29.72
N ALA A 587 -8.66 33.47 -29.19
CA ALA A 587 -9.24 32.29 -29.80
C ALA A 587 -10.53 31.92 -29.05
N PRO A 588 -11.64 31.61 -29.74
CA PRO A 588 -12.91 31.34 -29.09
C PRO A 588 -12.99 29.91 -28.57
N TRP A 589 -13.53 29.77 -27.35
CA TRP A 589 -13.90 28.49 -26.74
C TRP A 589 -15.23 28.00 -27.32
N PRO A 590 -15.43 26.69 -27.54
CA PRO A 590 -16.72 26.14 -27.94
C PRO A 590 -17.71 26.12 -26.76
N PRO A 591 -19.02 26.29 -27.03
CA PRO A 591 -20.03 26.40 -25.99
C PRO A 591 -20.36 25.06 -25.35
N ARG A 592 -20.40 25.02 -24.02
CA ARG A 592 -20.97 23.93 -23.25
C ARG A 592 -22.49 23.89 -23.45
N ARG A 593 -23.04 22.77 -23.90
CA ARG A 593 -24.47 22.51 -23.95
C ARG A 593 -25.03 22.34 -22.54
N CYS A 594 -25.90 23.23 -22.12
CA CYS A 594 -26.82 23.03 -21.01
C CYS A 594 -27.94 22.08 -21.46
N CYS A 595 -28.11 20.97 -20.78
CA CYS A 595 -29.37 20.22 -20.83
C CYS A 595 -30.31 20.77 -19.77
N SER A 596 -31.32 21.51 -20.23
CA SER A 596 -32.53 21.83 -19.49
C SER A 596 -33.50 20.64 -19.57
N SER A 597 -33.97 20.14 -18.45
CA SER A 597 -35.22 19.40 -18.37
C SER A 597 -36.05 19.94 -17.23
N THR A 598 -37.02 20.75 -17.60
CA THR A 598 -38.20 21.12 -16.83
C THR A 598 -39.10 19.89 -16.64
N THR A 599 -39.53 19.63 -15.41
CA THR A 599 -40.88 19.11 -15.16
C THR A 599 -41.41 19.64 -13.82
N HIS A 600 -42.59 20.18 -13.90
CA HIS A 600 -43.47 20.69 -12.83
C HIS A 600 -43.91 19.58 -11.86
N GLY A 601 -44.16 19.92 -10.60
CA GLY A 601 -44.86 19.09 -9.63
C GLY A 601 -45.02 19.78 -8.27
N SER A 602 -46.01 20.66 -8.18
CA SER A 602 -46.90 21.09 -7.06
C SER A 602 -46.58 20.66 -5.62
N VAL A 603 -46.39 21.66 -4.82
CA VAL A 603 -47.06 22.11 -3.56
C VAL A 603 -47.75 21.03 -2.74
N ASN A 604 -47.28 20.80 -1.51
CA ASN A 604 -48.17 20.76 -0.34
C ASN A 604 -47.39 21.10 0.96
N ARG A 605 -47.81 22.24 1.55
CA ARG A 605 -47.52 22.66 2.93
C ARG A 605 -48.41 21.87 3.90
N ARG A 606 -47.85 21.42 5.03
CA ARG A 606 -48.56 21.47 6.33
C ARG A 606 -47.55 21.40 7.52
N PRO A 607 -47.99 21.85 8.70
CA PRO A 607 -47.17 22.65 9.60
C PRO A 607 -46.66 21.88 10.84
N ARG A 608 -45.73 22.54 11.57
CA ARG A 608 -45.24 22.09 12.90
C ARG A 608 -46.34 22.19 13.96
N PRO A 609 -46.29 21.39 15.03
CA PRO A 609 -46.64 21.86 16.35
C PRO A 609 -45.44 21.96 17.30
N ARG A 610 -45.59 22.92 18.21
CA ARG A 610 -44.71 23.22 19.34
C ARG A 610 -45.02 22.33 20.53
N SER A 611 -43.97 22.24 21.39
CA SER A 611 -43.99 22.16 22.85
C SER A 611 -44.45 20.84 23.52
N GLY A 612 -43.56 20.41 24.38
CA GLY A 612 -43.67 19.48 25.47
C GLY A 612 -42.29 19.17 26.00
#